data_faef3bd0c6aad3434f0f86bd4673b9ea
#
_entry.id   faef3bd0c6aad3434f0f86bd4673b9ea
#
_cell.length_a   1.000
_cell.length_b   1.000
_cell.length_c   1.000
_cell.angle_alpha   90.00
_cell.angle_beta   90.00
_cell.angle_gamma   90.00
#
_symmetry.space_group_name_H-M   'P 1'
#
loop_
_entity.id
_entity.type
_entity.pdbx_description
1 polymer ?
#
loop_
_entity_poly.entity_id
_entity_poly.type
_entity_poly.pdbx_seq_one_letter_code
_entity_poly.pdbx_strand_id
1 'polypeptide(L)'
;GCKVNYLVTQKIFWSYNEGEQFPYHYFNWEGIDGSRIVSFLPTSYTYKTNPKQLEEVWKNRSQLQDLDAFLLPFGYGDGGGGPARDDIEYAKREQNLEGAPRVELSDPKSFFKKMDEAGGPVNTYVGELYFNAHRGTYTSQAKVKQNNRRAEFALREMEMWGAFGLCKGNVYDSEKADALWKELLLNQFHDILPGSSMGRVYEEARKAVGVLIETANKQADIYMSQLVTKENENDVTLFNSFGFERKTVVELPEAFADGAKTFEGEEVFVEKTPFGVKAWVTIPPCGAVTLVPYKKKNVEQKAVSAEKTTDGIALENSQVRVKINKKGEVTSFVLKESGREFAADALNCFHFYKDVPRMFDAWDIDSNYREQELEGAFDVCTELVVDGIEAVIKVTGKIGNSSYTQYIRLAKDSRRLEFDTTIDWKELHRLLKTSFPV
;
A
#
# COMPACT_ATOMS: atom_id res chain seq x y z
N GLY A 1 -11.11 7.29 -13.66
CA GLY A 1 -11.88 6.94 -12.46
C GLY A 1 -12.44 8.16 -11.75
N CYS A 2 -11.58 9.10 -11.31
CA CYS A 2 -11.98 10.28 -10.51
C CYS A 2 -12.67 11.38 -11.32
N LYS A 3 -12.75 11.28 -12.63
CA LYS A 3 -13.34 12.29 -13.53
C LYS A 3 -12.72 13.69 -13.35
N VAL A 4 -11.42 13.76 -13.09
CA VAL A 4 -10.63 14.98 -13.07
C VAL A 4 -9.89 15.14 -14.38
N ASN A 5 -9.77 16.38 -14.88
CA ASN A 5 -9.15 16.69 -16.15
C ASN A 5 -7.78 17.36 -15.99
N TYR A 6 -7.49 17.90 -14.80
CA TYR A 6 -6.33 18.73 -14.56
C TYR A 6 -5.60 18.33 -13.27
N LEU A 7 -4.27 18.44 -13.28
CA LEU A 7 -3.41 18.25 -12.13
C LEU A 7 -2.47 19.45 -11.97
N VAL A 8 -2.34 19.96 -10.75
CA VAL A 8 -1.28 20.89 -10.37
C VAL A 8 -0.48 20.27 -9.23
N THR A 9 0.83 20.13 -9.39
CA THR A 9 1.72 19.67 -8.33
C THR A 9 3.13 20.27 -8.51
N GLN A 10 3.82 20.54 -7.40
CA GLN A 10 5.12 21.19 -7.42
C GLN A 10 6.27 20.19 -7.26
N LYS A 11 6.17 19.27 -6.33
CA LYS A 11 7.32 18.53 -5.79
C LYS A 11 8.02 17.63 -6.80
N ILE A 12 7.31 17.11 -7.79
CA ILE A 12 7.89 16.34 -8.90
C ILE A 12 8.94 17.17 -9.65
N PHE A 13 8.73 18.49 -9.77
CA PHE A 13 9.67 19.38 -10.46
C PHE A 13 11.00 19.54 -9.72
N TRP A 14 11.04 19.36 -8.40
CA TRP A 14 12.25 19.48 -7.61
C TRP A 14 13.19 18.29 -7.76
N SER A 15 12.61 17.12 -7.78
CA SER A 15 13.37 15.88 -7.68
C SER A 15 12.69 14.80 -8.50
N TYR A 16 13.20 14.62 -9.68
CA TYR A 16 12.82 13.61 -10.64
C TYR A 16 14.07 12.81 -10.98
N ASN A 17 13.93 11.52 -11.23
CA ASN A 17 15.00 10.65 -11.71
C ASN A 17 16.33 10.84 -10.94
N GLU A 18 16.28 10.72 -9.60
CA GLU A 18 17.44 10.83 -8.69
C GLU A 18 18.11 12.23 -8.63
N GLY A 19 17.36 13.28 -8.87
CA GLY A 19 17.82 14.67 -8.72
C GLY A 19 17.84 15.49 -9.99
N GLU A 20 17.48 14.90 -11.11
CA GLU A 20 17.22 15.65 -12.34
C GLU A 20 15.98 16.52 -12.19
N GLN A 21 15.93 17.60 -12.93
CA GLN A 21 14.74 18.43 -13.04
C GLN A 21 13.75 17.78 -14.00
N PHE A 22 12.46 17.75 -13.64
CA PHE A 22 11.42 17.28 -14.56
C PHE A 22 11.37 18.17 -15.81
N PRO A 23 11.30 17.60 -17.03
CA PRO A 23 11.53 18.38 -18.26
C PRO A 23 10.38 19.31 -18.66
N TYR A 24 9.17 19.13 -18.11
CA TYR A 24 7.98 19.86 -18.52
C TYR A 24 7.32 20.59 -17.37
N HIS A 25 6.90 21.83 -17.60
CA HIS A 25 5.92 22.52 -16.75
C HIS A 25 4.49 22.18 -17.15
N TYR A 26 4.22 22.02 -18.45
CA TYR A 26 2.90 21.82 -18.99
C TYR A 26 2.88 20.66 -19.99
N PHE A 27 2.07 19.63 -19.73
CA PHE A 27 2.08 18.40 -20.49
C PHE A 27 0.80 17.58 -20.29
N ASN A 28 0.55 16.66 -21.23
CA ASN A 28 -0.41 15.57 -21.03
C ASN A 28 0.26 14.46 -20.21
N TRP A 29 -0.31 14.11 -19.08
CA TRP A 29 0.09 12.92 -18.34
C TRP A 29 -0.78 11.74 -18.74
N GLU A 30 -0.16 10.68 -19.27
CA GLU A 30 -0.81 9.49 -19.77
C GLU A 30 -0.57 8.30 -18.81
N GLY A 31 -1.66 7.68 -18.36
CA GLY A 31 -1.65 6.47 -17.56
C GLY A 31 -1.45 5.20 -18.38
N ILE A 32 -1.33 4.06 -17.69
CA ILE A 32 -1.10 2.74 -18.31
C ILE A 32 -2.25 2.25 -19.20
N ASP A 33 -3.44 2.81 -19.05
CA ASP A 33 -4.65 2.52 -19.83
C ASP A 33 -4.86 3.50 -21.01
N GLY A 34 -3.90 4.43 -21.22
CA GLY A 34 -3.98 5.47 -22.24
C GLY A 34 -4.84 6.68 -21.84
N SER A 35 -5.44 6.68 -20.66
CA SER A 35 -6.17 7.86 -20.16
C SER A 35 -5.22 9.04 -19.94
N ARG A 36 -5.65 10.25 -20.30
CA ARG A 36 -4.84 11.46 -20.21
C ARG A 36 -5.50 12.52 -19.33
N ILE A 37 -4.65 13.26 -18.61
CA ILE A 37 -5.02 14.51 -17.94
C ILE A 37 -3.99 15.59 -18.26
N VAL A 38 -4.44 16.84 -18.31
CA VAL A 38 -3.54 17.99 -18.49
C VAL A 38 -2.89 18.34 -17.15
N SER A 39 -1.56 18.44 -17.14
CA SER A 39 -0.78 18.64 -15.92
C SER A 39 0.06 19.90 -16.00
N PHE A 40 0.17 20.60 -14.88
CA PHE A 40 1.02 21.77 -14.72
C PHE A 40 1.86 21.66 -13.45
N LEU A 41 3.16 21.81 -13.57
CA LEU A 41 4.15 21.71 -12.49
C LEU A 41 4.86 23.05 -12.26
N PRO A 42 4.39 23.91 -11.34
CA PRO A 42 5.17 25.09 -10.95
C PRO A 42 6.42 24.68 -10.17
N THR A 43 7.46 25.51 -10.20
CA THR A 43 8.70 25.26 -9.42
C THR A 43 8.58 25.63 -7.95
N SER A 44 7.52 26.36 -7.57
CA SER A 44 7.24 26.76 -6.18
C SER A 44 5.73 26.91 -5.95
N TYR A 45 5.30 26.76 -4.69
CA TYR A 45 3.98 27.17 -4.22
C TYR A 45 4.00 28.53 -3.52
N THR A 46 5.20 29.11 -3.31
CA THR A 46 5.43 30.31 -2.49
C THR A 46 6.17 31.40 -3.24
N TYR A 47 5.80 31.57 -4.49
CA TYR A 47 6.39 32.67 -5.28
C TYR A 47 6.09 34.03 -4.66
N LYS A 48 6.98 34.97 -4.95
CA LYS A 48 6.72 36.40 -4.80
C LYS A 48 6.22 36.97 -6.11
N THR A 49 5.42 38.01 -6.03
CA THR A 49 4.86 38.66 -7.23
C THR A 49 5.66 39.90 -7.68
N ASN A 50 6.86 40.12 -7.12
CA ASN A 50 7.69 41.24 -7.52
C ASN A 50 8.26 41.06 -8.94
N PRO A 51 8.63 42.13 -9.67
CA PRO A 51 9.07 42.09 -11.05
C PRO A 51 10.25 41.12 -11.31
N LYS A 52 11.19 41.04 -10.39
CA LYS A 52 12.35 40.17 -10.51
C LYS A 52 11.91 38.67 -10.52
N GLN A 53 11.04 38.27 -9.60
CA GLN A 53 10.58 36.90 -9.55
C GLN A 53 9.75 36.54 -10.79
N LEU A 54 8.90 37.46 -11.25
CA LEU A 54 8.08 37.22 -12.45
C LEU A 54 8.95 37.08 -13.70
N GLU A 55 9.99 37.93 -13.86
CA GLU A 55 10.95 37.85 -14.95
C GLU A 55 11.74 36.53 -14.92
N GLU A 56 12.21 36.11 -13.74
CA GLU A 56 12.94 34.85 -13.56
C GLU A 56 12.05 33.63 -13.93
N VAL A 57 10.83 33.56 -13.43
CA VAL A 57 9.89 32.48 -13.75
C VAL A 57 9.58 32.45 -15.25
N TRP A 58 9.32 33.61 -15.84
CA TRP A 58 8.98 33.71 -17.23
C TRP A 58 10.15 33.30 -18.16
N LYS A 59 11.36 33.69 -17.83
CA LYS A 59 12.57 33.34 -18.60
C LYS A 59 12.94 31.86 -18.45
N ASN A 60 12.76 31.30 -17.27
CA ASN A 60 13.21 29.95 -16.95
C ASN A 60 12.11 28.87 -17.15
N ARG A 61 10.95 29.22 -17.73
CA ARG A 61 9.94 28.20 -18.04
C ARG A 61 10.48 27.23 -19.09
N SER A 62 10.26 25.94 -18.89
CA SER A 62 10.86 24.89 -19.72
C SER A 62 10.31 24.84 -21.15
N GLN A 63 9.15 25.45 -21.40
CA GLN A 63 8.45 25.37 -22.69
C GLN A 63 8.12 26.79 -23.15
N LEU A 64 8.61 27.15 -24.35
CA LEU A 64 8.45 28.48 -24.91
C LEU A 64 7.36 28.51 -26.01
N GLN A 65 6.96 27.35 -26.54
CA GLN A 65 6.08 27.24 -27.71
C GLN A 65 4.62 27.07 -27.35
N ASP A 66 4.32 26.35 -26.28
CA ASP A 66 2.97 25.97 -25.87
C ASP A 66 2.58 26.46 -24.46
N LEU A 67 3.45 27.24 -23.82
CA LEU A 67 3.22 27.79 -22.49
C LEU A 67 3.21 29.33 -22.53
N ASP A 68 2.11 29.88 -23.05
CA ASP A 68 1.89 31.33 -23.17
C ASP A 68 1.44 32.02 -21.89
N ALA A 69 1.10 31.25 -20.86
CA ALA A 69 0.79 31.72 -19.52
C ALA A 69 1.43 30.79 -18.48
N PHE A 70 1.83 31.32 -17.35
CA PHE A 70 2.38 30.55 -16.23
C PHE A 70 1.52 30.75 -15.00
N LEU A 71 0.99 29.66 -14.43
CA LEU A 71 0.25 29.67 -13.17
C LEU A 71 1.28 29.83 -12.02
N LEU A 72 1.23 30.95 -11.32
CA LEU A 72 2.17 31.30 -10.26
C LEU A 72 1.44 31.31 -8.91
N PRO A 73 1.50 30.20 -8.13
CA PRO A 73 0.96 30.16 -6.78
C PRO A 73 1.80 31.06 -5.86
N PHE A 74 1.18 31.98 -5.11
CA PHE A 74 1.88 32.89 -4.24
C PHE A 74 1.24 32.99 -2.85
N GLY A 75 2.08 33.31 -1.85
CA GLY A 75 1.68 33.36 -0.44
C GLY A 75 2.76 32.76 0.46
N TYR A 76 2.41 32.51 1.73
CA TYR A 76 3.37 32.04 2.74
C TYR A 76 3.64 30.54 2.72
N GLY A 77 2.83 29.72 2.03
CA GLY A 77 3.02 28.27 1.96
C GLY A 77 3.10 27.63 3.34
N ASP A 78 4.18 26.87 3.59
CA ASP A 78 4.43 26.17 4.86
C ASP A 78 4.51 27.13 6.08
N GLY A 79 4.76 28.42 5.85
CA GLY A 79 4.69 29.45 6.89
C GLY A 79 3.29 29.72 7.42
N GLY A 80 2.26 29.15 6.77
CA GLY A 80 0.85 29.24 7.16
C GLY A 80 0.29 30.65 6.98
N GLY A 81 -0.34 30.91 5.84
CA GLY A 81 -0.99 32.18 5.54
C GLY A 81 -1.16 32.41 4.04
N GLY A 82 -2.02 33.37 3.71
CA GLY A 82 -2.21 33.82 2.34
C GLY A 82 -1.10 34.79 1.90
N PRO A 83 -1.28 35.47 0.75
CA PRO A 83 -0.34 36.47 0.25
C PRO A 83 -0.27 37.68 1.19
N ALA A 84 0.90 38.29 1.26
CA ALA A 84 1.09 39.56 1.93
C ALA A 84 0.47 40.72 1.12
N ARG A 85 0.28 41.88 1.80
CA ARG A 85 -0.19 43.10 1.12
C ARG A 85 0.67 43.47 -0.09
N ASP A 86 1.99 43.36 0.07
CA ASP A 86 2.94 43.72 -0.98
C ASP A 86 2.80 42.81 -2.21
N ASP A 87 2.56 41.52 -2.02
CA ASP A 87 2.33 40.60 -3.13
C ASP A 87 1.09 41.01 -3.97
N ILE A 88 0.02 41.45 -3.31
CA ILE A 88 -1.18 41.92 -3.97
C ILE A 88 -0.94 43.26 -4.67
N GLU A 89 -0.23 44.18 -4.04
CA GLU A 89 0.09 45.50 -4.62
C GLU A 89 1.03 45.37 -5.83
N TYR A 90 2.04 44.50 -5.77
CA TYR A 90 2.88 44.19 -6.95
C TYR A 90 2.05 43.63 -8.09
N ALA A 91 1.28 42.59 -7.86
CA ALA A 91 0.45 41.96 -8.88
C ALA A 91 -0.51 42.96 -9.57
N LYS A 92 -1.12 43.91 -8.80
CA LYS A 92 -1.97 44.97 -9.35
C LYS A 92 -1.21 45.97 -10.22
N ARG A 93 0.00 46.35 -9.84
CA ARG A 93 0.80 47.32 -10.55
C ARG A 93 1.46 46.75 -11.81
N GLU A 94 1.67 45.44 -11.82
CA GLU A 94 2.33 44.71 -12.92
C GLU A 94 1.36 44.20 -14.00
N GLN A 95 0.07 44.52 -13.90
CA GLN A 95 -0.92 44.12 -14.91
C GLN A 95 -0.54 44.58 -16.32
N ASN A 96 0.15 45.69 -16.46
CA ASN A 96 0.65 46.24 -17.74
C ASN A 96 1.95 47.06 -17.54
N LEU A 97 2.94 46.46 -16.88
CA LEU A 97 4.23 47.09 -16.69
C LEU A 97 5.14 46.87 -17.92
N GLU A 98 5.69 47.94 -18.48
CA GLU A 98 6.64 47.85 -19.61
C GLU A 98 7.89 47.07 -19.23
N GLY A 99 8.30 46.12 -20.07
CA GLY A 99 9.47 45.28 -19.87
C GLY A 99 9.29 44.10 -18.92
N ALA A 100 8.10 43.91 -18.35
CA ALA A 100 7.73 42.79 -17.48
C ALA A 100 6.64 41.90 -18.10
N PRO A 101 6.51 40.63 -17.72
CA PRO A 101 5.36 39.83 -18.07
C PRO A 101 4.06 40.45 -17.53
N ARG A 102 2.99 40.38 -18.30
CA ARG A 102 1.69 40.85 -17.83
C ARG A 102 1.16 39.91 -16.76
N VAL A 103 0.62 40.45 -15.69
CA VAL A 103 0.09 39.72 -14.56
C VAL A 103 -1.43 39.86 -14.47
N GLU A 104 -2.09 38.75 -14.18
CA GLU A 104 -3.54 38.69 -13.90
C GLU A 104 -3.73 37.89 -12.61
N LEU A 105 -4.49 38.42 -11.67
CA LEU A 105 -4.96 37.66 -10.50
C LEU A 105 -6.04 36.68 -10.97
N SER A 106 -5.76 35.39 -10.80
CA SER A 106 -6.56 34.31 -11.39
C SER A 106 -6.65 33.09 -10.45
N ASP A 107 -7.16 32.01 -10.97
CA ASP A 107 -7.28 30.72 -10.32
C ASP A 107 -6.88 29.59 -11.28
N PRO A 108 -6.58 28.37 -10.76
CA PRO A 108 -6.16 27.26 -11.59
C PRO A 108 -7.16 26.86 -12.68
N LYS A 109 -8.45 26.98 -12.42
CA LYS A 109 -9.49 26.62 -13.39
C LYS A 109 -9.50 27.58 -14.59
N SER A 110 -9.38 28.87 -14.30
CA SER A 110 -9.29 29.92 -15.34
C SER A 110 -8.00 29.77 -16.16
N PHE A 111 -6.87 29.43 -15.50
CA PHE A 111 -5.62 29.13 -16.19
C PHE A 111 -5.77 27.98 -17.18
N PHE A 112 -6.27 26.80 -16.75
CA PHE A 112 -6.41 25.65 -17.63
C PHE A 112 -7.37 25.92 -18.78
N LYS A 113 -8.48 26.60 -18.51
CA LYS A 113 -9.42 27.01 -19.57
C LYS A 113 -8.74 27.84 -20.64
N LYS A 114 -7.94 28.84 -20.26
CA LYS A 114 -7.17 29.67 -21.17
C LYS A 114 -6.16 28.85 -22.00
N MET A 115 -5.48 27.91 -21.34
CA MET A 115 -4.51 27.03 -21.99
C MET A 115 -5.15 26.03 -22.97
N ASP A 116 -6.33 25.51 -22.64
CA ASP A 116 -7.12 24.64 -23.54
C ASP A 116 -7.60 25.41 -24.78
N GLU A 117 -8.06 26.65 -24.60
CA GLU A 117 -8.46 27.55 -25.71
C GLU A 117 -7.26 27.88 -26.62
N ALA A 118 -6.02 27.87 -26.09
CA ALA A 118 -4.78 28.03 -26.84
C ALA A 118 -4.31 26.74 -27.56
N GLY A 119 -5.00 25.63 -27.40
CA GLY A 119 -4.70 24.35 -28.08
C GLY A 119 -4.18 23.22 -27.20
N GLY A 120 -4.00 23.46 -25.90
CA GLY A 120 -3.52 22.46 -24.96
C GLY A 120 -2.02 22.15 -25.06
N PRO A 121 -1.50 21.22 -24.24
CA PRO A 121 -0.07 20.88 -24.22
C PRO A 121 0.32 20.01 -25.43
N VAL A 122 1.48 20.31 -26.01
CA VAL A 122 2.07 19.52 -27.10
C VAL A 122 2.75 18.24 -26.59
N ASN A 123 3.39 18.32 -25.42
CA ASN A 123 4.15 17.21 -24.86
C ASN A 123 3.27 16.22 -24.12
N THR A 124 3.63 14.93 -24.16
CA THR A 124 3.02 13.87 -23.40
C THR A 124 4.08 13.14 -22.59
N TYR A 125 3.82 12.96 -21.29
CA TYR A 125 4.61 12.11 -20.41
C TYR A 125 3.81 10.85 -20.10
N VAL A 126 4.39 9.68 -20.39
CA VAL A 126 3.78 8.37 -20.15
C VAL A 126 4.51 7.72 -18.98
N GLY A 127 3.78 7.31 -17.96
CA GLY A 127 4.34 6.60 -16.82
C GLY A 127 4.04 7.24 -15.47
N GLU A 128 4.77 6.81 -14.45
CA GLU A 128 4.59 7.28 -13.07
C GLU A 128 5.29 8.63 -12.86
N LEU A 129 4.58 9.58 -12.26
CA LEU A 129 5.18 10.81 -11.73
C LEU A 129 5.75 10.52 -10.34
N TYR A 130 6.87 9.82 -10.29
CA TYR A 130 7.50 9.40 -9.04
C TYR A 130 8.37 10.50 -8.44
N PHE A 131 8.03 10.88 -7.21
CA PHE A 131 8.85 11.78 -6.40
C PHE A 131 9.87 10.96 -5.60
N ASN A 132 11.12 10.96 -6.00
CA ASN A 132 12.16 10.12 -5.44
C ASN A 132 12.83 10.66 -4.16
N ALA A 133 12.52 11.88 -3.75
CA ALA A 133 12.78 12.38 -2.39
C ALA A 133 11.72 11.87 -1.41
N HIS A 134 11.92 12.06 -0.13
CA HIS A 134 10.98 11.69 0.95
C HIS A 134 10.65 10.18 1.00
N ARG A 135 11.59 9.32 0.61
CA ARG A 135 11.41 7.84 0.65
C ARG A 135 11.26 7.30 2.08
N GLY A 136 11.74 8.00 3.09
CA GLY A 136 11.58 7.65 4.49
C GLY A 136 10.11 7.61 4.93
N THR A 137 9.25 8.40 4.29
CA THR A 137 7.82 8.45 4.59
C THR A 137 7.09 7.13 4.36
N TYR A 138 7.61 6.23 3.55
CA TYR A 138 7.00 4.92 3.31
C TYR A 138 7.04 4.03 4.55
N THR A 139 7.99 4.22 5.45
CA THR A 139 8.22 3.37 6.62
C THR A 139 8.26 4.11 7.95
N SER A 140 8.45 5.44 7.97
CA SER A 140 8.39 6.24 9.19
C SER A 140 7.05 6.04 9.89
N GLN A 141 7.03 5.67 11.17
CA GLN A 141 5.81 5.32 11.90
C GLN A 141 5.00 4.19 11.22
N ALA A 142 5.65 3.06 10.93
CA ALA A 142 5.08 1.93 10.17
C ALA A 142 3.67 1.49 10.61
N LYS A 143 3.36 1.60 11.93
CA LYS A 143 2.04 1.26 12.47
C LYS A 143 0.93 2.14 11.90
N VAL A 144 1.22 3.41 11.60
CA VAL A 144 0.26 4.33 10.97
C VAL A 144 -0.09 3.84 9.56
N LYS A 145 0.92 3.43 8.76
CA LYS A 145 0.71 2.87 7.42
C LYS A 145 -0.11 1.58 7.47
N GLN A 146 0.22 0.69 8.41
CA GLN A 146 -0.53 -0.54 8.60
C GLN A 146 -1.99 -0.28 8.96
N ASN A 147 -2.24 0.63 9.91
CA ASN A 147 -3.58 0.99 10.33
C ASN A 147 -4.35 1.67 9.21
N ASN A 148 -3.73 2.59 8.45
CA ASN A 148 -4.35 3.21 7.29
C ASN A 148 -4.85 2.13 6.30
N ARG A 149 -3.99 1.19 5.92
CA ARG A 149 -4.37 0.14 4.96
C ARG A 149 -5.46 -0.79 5.50
N ARG A 150 -5.40 -1.15 6.78
CA ARG A 150 -6.45 -1.94 7.44
C ARG A 150 -7.79 -1.20 7.49
N ALA A 151 -7.76 0.11 7.74
CA ALA A 151 -8.96 0.95 7.75
C ALA A 151 -9.60 1.04 6.36
N GLU A 152 -8.81 1.24 5.30
CA GLU A 152 -9.30 1.24 3.92
C GLU A 152 -10.00 -0.07 3.58
N PHE A 153 -9.42 -1.21 3.97
CA PHE A 153 -10.05 -2.51 3.75
C PHE A 153 -11.33 -2.70 4.57
N ALA A 154 -11.30 -2.34 5.86
CA ALA A 154 -12.47 -2.48 6.72
C ALA A 154 -13.66 -1.63 6.23
N LEU A 155 -13.40 -0.39 5.81
CA LEU A 155 -14.42 0.49 5.22
C LEU A 155 -14.97 -0.07 3.91
N ARG A 156 -14.08 -0.52 3.02
CA ARG A 156 -14.49 -1.15 1.76
C ARG A 156 -15.37 -2.39 1.99
N GLU A 157 -15.01 -3.26 2.94
CA GLU A 157 -15.82 -4.43 3.31
C GLU A 157 -17.19 -4.00 3.85
N MET A 158 -17.20 -3.03 4.75
CA MET A 158 -18.45 -2.48 5.31
C MET A 158 -19.38 -1.94 4.22
N GLU A 159 -18.86 -1.11 3.32
CA GLU A 159 -19.65 -0.53 2.21
C GLU A 159 -20.15 -1.59 1.24
N MET A 160 -19.29 -2.53 0.86
CA MET A 160 -19.63 -3.56 -0.12
C MET A 160 -20.77 -4.45 0.40
N TRP A 161 -20.63 -5.00 1.61
CA TRP A 161 -21.66 -5.88 2.19
C TRP A 161 -22.93 -5.12 2.56
N GLY A 162 -22.80 -3.86 2.98
CA GLY A 162 -23.93 -2.95 3.16
C GLY A 162 -24.70 -2.70 1.86
N ALA A 163 -23.99 -2.47 0.76
CA ALA A 163 -24.61 -2.29 -0.56
C ALA A 163 -25.33 -3.56 -1.06
N PHE A 164 -24.74 -4.75 -0.84
CA PHE A 164 -25.43 -6.02 -1.13
C PHE A 164 -26.69 -6.19 -0.26
N GLY A 165 -26.62 -5.83 1.02
CA GLY A 165 -27.77 -5.83 1.92
C GLY A 165 -28.87 -4.89 1.44
N LEU A 166 -28.51 -3.68 0.99
CA LEU A 166 -29.45 -2.69 0.45
C LEU A 166 -30.20 -3.24 -0.78
N CYS A 167 -29.53 -3.96 -1.67
CA CYS A 167 -30.16 -4.63 -2.81
C CYS A 167 -31.19 -5.70 -2.40
N LYS A 168 -31.09 -6.21 -1.17
CA LYS A 168 -32.06 -7.17 -0.58
C LYS A 168 -33.11 -6.51 0.32
N GLY A 169 -33.13 -5.18 0.39
CA GLY A 169 -34.07 -4.41 1.20
C GLY A 169 -33.63 -4.17 2.65
N ASN A 170 -32.39 -4.48 3.00
CA ASN A 170 -31.82 -4.18 4.31
C ASN A 170 -31.43 -2.71 4.44
N VAL A 171 -31.24 -2.22 5.65
CA VAL A 171 -30.86 -0.84 5.92
C VAL A 171 -29.32 -0.69 5.82
N TYR A 172 -28.87 0.34 5.14
CA TYR A 172 -27.47 0.76 5.07
C TYR A 172 -27.29 2.10 5.79
N ASP A 173 -26.36 2.16 6.73
CA ASP A 173 -26.04 3.36 7.52
C ASP A 173 -24.99 4.21 6.79
N SER A 174 -25.46 5.04 5.87
CA SER A 174 -24.59 5.93 5.08
C SER A 174 -23.95 7.06 5.91
N GLU A 175 -24.62 7.51 6.98
CA GLU A 175 -24.08 8.56 7.84
C GLU A 175 -22.87 8.04 8.63
N LYS A 176 -22.97 6.83 9.16
CA LYS A 176 -21.84 6.16 9.82
C LYS A 176 -20.67 5.93 8.86
N ALA A 177 -20.94 5.47 7.65
CA ALA A 177 -19.92 5.27 6.62
C ALA A 177 -19.18 6.57 6.30
N ASP A 178 -19.92 7.65 6.07
CA ASP A 178 -19.36 8.99 5.80
C ASP A 178 -18.50 9.51 6.97
N ALA A 179 -18.97 9.34 8.21
CA ALA A 179 -18.23 9.75 9.41
C ALA A 179 -16.90 8.97 9.55
N LEU A 180 -16.90 7.66 9.32
CA LEU A 180 -15.70 6.83 9.39
C LEU A 180 -14.73 7.15 8.26
N TRP A 181 -15.20 7.40 7.04
CA TRP A 181 -14.34 7.87 5.94
C TRP A 181 -13.70 9.22 6.24
N LYS A 182 -14.44 10.18 6.79
CA LYS A 182 -13.90 11.49 7.19
C LYS A 182 -12.82 11.36 8.26
N GLU A 183 -13.00 10.47 9.23
CA GLU A 183 -11.97 10.17 10.24
C GLU A 183 -10.71 9.58 9.61
N LEU A 184 -10.83 8.64 8.67
CA LEU A 184 -9.68 8.10 7.97
C LEU A 184 -8.97 9.17 7.13
N LEU A 185 -9.72 9.95 6.35
CA LEU A 185 -9.17 11.00 5.48
C LEU A 185 -8.44 12.09 6.27
N LEU A 186 -8.92 12.43 7.47
CA LEU A 186 -8.19 13.32 8.37
C LEU A 186 -6.82 12.74 8.75
N ASN A 187 -6.76 11.44 9.05
CA ASN A 187 -5.51 10.76 9.41
C ASN A 187 -4.60 10.46 8.20
N GLN A 188 -5.07 10.67 6.97
CA GLN A 188 -4.25 10.64 5.75
C GLN A 188 -3.57 11.98 5.43
N PHE A 189 -3.72 12.98 6.29
CA PHE A 189 -3.05 14.27 6.14
C PHE A 189 -1.54 14.08 5.98
N HIS A 190 -0.92 14.93 5.13
CA HIS A 190 0.46 14.76 4.64
C HIS A 190 1.57 14.84 5.70
N ASP A 191 1.26 15.17 6.95
CA ASP A 191 2.18 15.08 8.09
C ASP A 191 1.82 13.96 9.08
N ILE A 192 0.62 13.39 9.00
CA ILE A 192 0.22 12.23 9.82
C ILE A 192 0.62 10.93 9.13
N LEU A 193 0.09 10.66 7.95
CA LEU A 193 0.37 9.42 7.21
C LEU A 193 1.86 9.22 6.89
N PRO A 194 2.63 10.24 6.48
CA PRO A 194 4.07 10.12 6.23
C PRO A 194 4.92 9.80 7.46
N GLY A 195 4.48 10.15 8.65
CA GLY A 195 5.23 9.84 9.87
C GLY A 195 6.08 11.00 10.42
N SER A 196 5.86 12.23 9.94
CA SER A 196 6.68 13.40 10.24
C SER A 196 6.18 14.29 11.37
N SER A 197 5.02 13.95 11.98
CA SER A 197 4.45 14.66 13.12
C SER A 197 5.12 14.30 14.46
N MET A 198 4.75 15.01 15.52
CA MET A 198 5.21 14.71 16.87
C MET A 198 4.56 13.45 17.45
N GLY A 199 5.20 12.81 18.44
CA GLY A 199 4.76 11.55 19.04
C GLY A 199 3.32 11.50 19.49
N ARG A 200 2.82 12.59 20.12
CA ARG A 200 1.42 12.70 20.56
C ARG A 200 0.41 12.50 19.41
N VAL A 201 0.68 13.05 18.23
CA VAL A 201 -0.19 12.89 17.06
C VAL A 201 -0.33 11.41 16.70
N TYR A 202 0.74 10.62 16.81
CA TYR A 202 0.70 9.18 16.52
C TYR A 202 0.01 8.36 17.59
N GLU A 203 0.05 8.78 18.85
CA GLU A 203 -0.75 8.15 19.91
C GLU A 203 -2.24 8.33 19.63
N GLU A 204 -2.65 9.57 19.31
CA GLU A 204 -4.02 9.92 18.97
C GLU A 204 -4.50 9.23 17.69
N ALA A 205 -3.71 9.27 16.61
CA ALA A 205 -4.03 8.64 15.33
C ALA A 205 -4.17 7.12 15.44
N ARG A 206 -3.26 6.45 16.16
CA ARG A 206 -3.34 5.00 16.37
C ARG A 206 -4.61 4.59 17.11
N LYS A 207 -5.02 5.38 18.10
CA LYS A 207 -6.25 5.13 18.87
C LYS A 207 -7.48 5.37 18.00
N ALA A 208 -7.57 6.50 17.32
CA ALA A 208 -8.71 6.88 16.48
C ALA A 208 -8.93 5.88 15.35
N VAL A 209 -7.88 5.59 14.57
CA VAL A 209 -7.95 4.63 13.46
C VAL A 209 -8.17 3.20 13.96
N GLY A 210 -7.66 2.83 15.13
CA GLY A 210 -7.97 1.54 15.77
C GLY A 210 -9.47 1.37 16.04
N VAL A 211 -10.10 2.34 16.66
CA VAL A 211 -11.55 2.37 16.90
C VAL A 211 -12.35 2.35 15.60
N LEU A 212 -11.89 3.09 14.58
CA LEU A 212 -12.50 3.07 13.25
C LEU A 212 -12.51 1.66 12.66
N ILE A 213 -11.37 0.97 12.65
CA ILE A 213 -11.24 -0.39 12.12
C ILE A 213 -12.20 -1.36 12.83
N GLU A 214 -12.22 -1.31 14.16
CA GLU A 214 -13.14 -2.15 14.94
C GLU A 214 -14.61 -1.87 14.62
N THR A 215 -14.98 -0.59 14.49
CA THR A 215 -16.34 -0.16 14.19
C THR A 215 -16.77 -0.61 12.80
N ALA A 216 -15.90 -0.40 11.80
CA ALA A 216 -16.16 -0.80 10.42
C ALA A 216 -16.30 -2.34 10.29
N ASN A 217 -15.40 -3.10 10.92
CA ASN A 217 -15.48 -4.57 10.91
C ASN A 217 -16.75 -5.08 11.57
N LYS A 218 -17.12 -4.57 12.76
CA LYS A 218 -18.38 -4.93 13.43
C LYS A 218 -19.60 -4.63 12.56
N GLN A 219 -19.58 -3.50 11.85
CA GLN A 219 -20.67 -3.13 10.97
C GLN A 219 -20.71 -4.04 9.72
N ALA A 220 -19.55 -4.39 9.16
CA ALA A 220 -19.47 -5.36 8.07
C ALA A 220 -20.01 -6.74 8.49
N ASP A 221 -19.66 -7.21 9.69
CA ASP A 221 -20.20 -8.48 10.24
C ASP A 221 -21.72 -8.45 10.36
N ILE A 222 -22.30 -7.32 10.81
CA ILE A 222 -23.77 -7.15 10.87
C ILE A 222 -24.36 -7.26 9.45
N TYR A 223 -23.79 -6.56 8.47
CA TYR A 223 -24.29 -6.63 7.10
C TYR A 223 -24.14 -8.02 6.49
N MET A 224 -23.01 -8.68 6.68
CA MET A 224 -22.80 -10.06 6.22
C MET A 224 -23.79 -11.03 6.87
N SER A 225 -24.07 -10.89 8.17
CA SER A 225 -25.02 -11.75 8.87
C SER A 225 -26.46 -11.64 8.34
N GLN A 226 -26.82 -10.48 7.77
CA GLN A 226 -28.13 -10.26 7.15
C GLN A 226 -28.25 -10.86 5.73
N LEU A 227 -27.12 -11.25 5.12
CA LEU A 227 -27.08 -11.81 3.77
C LEU A 227 -27.25 -13.32 3.74
N VAL A 228 -27.08 -13.99 4.87
CA VAL A 228 -27.10 -15.45 4.97
C VAL A 228 -28.11 -15.94 6.02
N THR A 229 -28.67 -17.09 5.77
CA THR A 229 -29.49 -17.82 6.76
C THR A 229 -28.65 -18.99 7.25
N LYS A 230 -28.40 -19.07 8.56
CA LYS A 230 -27.78 -20.24 9.20
C LYS A 230 -28.87 -21.25 9.55
N GLU A 231 -28.64 -22.52 9.24
CA GLU A 231 -29.54 -23.60 9.67
C GLU A 231 -29.14 -24.09 11.06
N ASN A 232 -27.84 -24.07 11.39
CA ASN A 232 -27.31 -24.50 12.67
C ASN A 232 -26.33 -23.45 13.24
N GLU A 233 -26.22 -23.44 14.58
CA GLU A 233 -25.28 -22.49 15.26
C GLU A 233 -23.82 -22.68 14.86
N ASN A 234 -23.42 -23.90 14.51
CA ASN A 234 -22.06 -24.24 14.13
C ASN A 234 -21.75 -23.97 12.67
N ASP A 235 -22.73 -23.54 11.86
CA ASP A 235 -22.49 -23.22 10.46
C ASP A 235 -21.62 -21.96 10.32
N VAL A 236 -20.61 -22.02 9.46
CA VAL A 236 -19.67 -20.91 9.18
C VAL A 236 -19.80 -20.48 7.74
N THR A 237 -20.16 -19.23 7.52
CA THR A 237 -20.18 -18.64 6.19
C THR A 237 -18.95 -17.79 5.97
N LEU A 238 -18.22 -18.08 4.90
CA LEU A 238 -17.01 -17.37 4.47
C LEU A 238 -17.36 -16.49 3.28
N PHE A 239 -16.95 -15.24 3.33
CA PHE A 239 -17.22 -14.25 2.31
C PHE A 239 -15.96 -13.90 1.52
N ASN A 240 -16.11 -13.61 0.23
CA ASN A 240 -15.06 -13.13 -0.64
C ASN A 240 -15.46 -11.80 -1.30
N SER A 241 -14.82 -10.71 -0.90
CA SER A 241 -15.07 -9.37 -1.44
C SER A 241 -14.34 -9.05 -2.73
N PHE A 242 -13.54 -9.99 -3.26
CA PHE A 242 -12.83 -9.79 -4.52
C PHE A 242 -13.66 -10.24 -5.73
N GLY A 243 -13.45 -9.60 -6.87
CA GLY A 243 -14.09 -9.94 -8.14
C GLY A 243 -13.55 -11.22 -8.82
N PHE A 244 -12.78 -12.04 -8.10
CA PHE A 244 -12.25 -13.31 -8.58
C PHE A 244 -12.38 -14.40 -7.52
N GLU A 245 -12.42 -15.66 -7.96
CA GLU A 245 -12.44 -16.83 -7.09
C GLU A 245 -11.21 -16.87 -6.19
N ARG A 246 -11.40 -17.16 -4.91
CA ARG A 246 -10.31 -17.35 -3.95
C ARG A 246 -10.24 -18.80 -3.50
N LYS A 247 -9.05 -19.39 -3.66
CA LYS A 247 -8.65 -20.66 -3.04
C LYS A 247 -7.66 -20.35 -1.92
N THR A 248 -8.02 -20.69 -0.68
CA THR A 248 -7.22 -20.28 0.48
C THR A 248 -7.41 -21.22 1.67
N VAL A 249 -6.44 -21.20 2.58
CA VAL A 249 -6.57 -21.82 3.89
C VAL A 249 -7.31 -20.86 4.81
N VAL A 250 -8.31 -21.36 5.52
CA VAL A 250 -9.07 -20.62 6.54
C VAL A 250 -9.01 -21.34 7.88
N GLU A 251 -9.17 -20.58 8.95
CA GLU A 251 -9.32 -21.12 10.28
C GLU A 251 -10.81 -21.35 10.57
N LEU A 252 -11.13 -22.53 11.12
CA LEU A 252 -12.48 -22.91 11.48
C LEU A 252 -12.56 -23.19 12.99
N PRO A 253 -13.76 -23.07 13.58
CA PRO A 253 -14.02 -23.53 14.97
C PRO A 253 -13.69 -24.99 15.18
N GLU A 254 -13.44 -25.40 16.42
CA GLU A 254 -13.10 -26.77 16.79
C GLU A 254 -14.22 -27.80 16.39
N ALA A 255 -15.49 -27.36 16.27
CA ALA A 255 -16.59 -28.17 15.77
C ALA A 255 -16.33 -28.79 14.38
N PHE A 256 -15.38 -28.26 13.62
CA PHE A 256 -15.01 -28.76 12.31
C PHE A 256 -13.80 -29.72 12.34
N ALA A 257 -13.27 -30.06 13.51
CA ALA A 257 -12.07 -30.90 13.63
C ALA A 257 -12.20 -32.27 12.95
N ASP A 258 -13.41 -32.82 12.91
CA ASP A 258 -13.70 -34.12 12.29
C ASP A 258 -13.97 -34.01 10.77
N GLY A 259 -14.08 -32.81 10.22
CA GLY A 259 -14.27 -32.51 8.79
C GLY A 259 -15.33 -31.44 8.55
N ALA A 260 -15.37 -31.01 7.28
CA ALA A 260 -16.33 -30.03 6.79
C ALA A 260 -16.88 -30.43 5.41
N LYS A 261 -18.07 -29.93 5.11
CA LYS A 261 -18.62 -29.93 3.74
C LYS A 261 -19.27 -28.57 3.47
N THR A 262 -19.41 -28.22 2.19
CA THR A 262 -20.23 -27.07 1.82
C THR A 262 -21.70 -27.38 2.09
N PHE A 263 -22.52 -26.35 2.12
CA PHE A 263 -23.99 -26.52 2.29
C PHE A 263 -24.58 -27.36 1.14
N GLU A 264 -24.00 -27.28 -0.06
CA GLU A 264 -24.38 -28.07 -1.23
C GLU A 264 -23.92 -29.55 -1.13
N GLY A 265 -23.11 -29.89 -0.13
CA GLY A 265 -22.68 -31.25 0.15
C GLY A 265 -21.26 -31.61 -0.35
N GLU A 266 -20.51 -30.69 -0.94
CA GLU A 266 -19.14 -30.92 -1.34
C GLU A 266 -18.19 -31.02 -0.15
N GLU A 267 -17.40 -32.09 -0.08
CA GLU A 267 -16.44 -32.30 1.01
C GLU A 267 -15.29 -31.31 0.92
N VAL A 268 -14.94 -30.70 2.06
CA VAL A 268 -13.84 -29.76 2.22
C VAL A 268 -12.69 -30.43 2.96
N PHE A 269 -11.46 -30.22 2.48
CA PHE A 269 -10.26 -30.73 3.14
C PHE A 269 -10.02 -29.93 4.43
N VAL A 270 -10.02 -30.64 5.57
CA VAL A 270 -9.83 -30.05 6.91
C VAL A 270 -8.68 -30.79 7.62
N GLU A 271 -7.91 -30.05 8.37
CA GLU A 271 -6.82 -30.58 9.19
C GLU A 271 -6.73 -29.84 10.53
N LYS A 272 -6.48 -30.61 11.61
CA LYS A 272 -6.14 -30.03 12.92
C LYS A 272 -4.63 -29.79 13.01
N THR A 273 -4.25 -28.55 13.20
CA THR A 273 -2.86 -28.11 13.29
C THR A 273 -2.56 -27.52 14.69
N PRO A 274 -1.29 -27.24 15.03
CA PRO A 274 -0.96 -26.46 16.24
C PRO A 274 -1.55 -25.05 16.27
N PHE A 275 -2.00 -24.53 15.12
CA PHE A 275 -2.63 -23.21 14.97
C PHE A 275 -4.16 -23.29 14.87
N GLY A 276 -4.80 -24.39 15.29
CA GLY A 276 -6.24 -24.61 15.21
C GLY A 276 -6.65 -25.48 14.02
N VAL A 277 -7.96 -25.57 13.80
CA VAL A 277 -8.55 -26.31 12.69
C VAL A 277 -8.44 -25.48 11.41
N LYS A 278 -7.83 -26.04 10.38
CA LYS A 278 -7.62 -25.36 9.09
C LYS A 278 -8.38 -26.08 7.98
N ALA A 279 -8.93 -25.32 7.04
CA ALA A 279 -9.61 -25.86 5.88
C ALA A 279 -9.14 -25.19 4.59
N TRP A 280 -9.03 -25.99 3.51
CA TRP A 280 -8.79 -25.46 2.16
C TRP A 280 -10.12 -25.23 1.47
N VAL A 281 -10.44 -23.98 1.19
CA VAL A 281 -11.74 -23.58 0.66
C VAL A 281 -11.63 -22.83 -0.65
N THR A 282 -12.66 -22.99 -1.48
CA THR A 282 -12.88 -22.19 -2.69
C THR A 282 -14.07 -21.28 -2.44
N ILE A 283 -13.90 -19.97 -2.59
CA ILE A 283 -14.95 -18.98 -2.35
C ILE A 283 -15.19 -18.21 -3.67
N PRO A 284 -16.42 -18.16 -4.20
CA PRO A 284 -16.72 -17.54 -5.47
C PRO A 284 -16.47 -16.02 -5.47
N PRO A 285 -16.31 -15.40 -6.67
CA PRO A 285 -16.14 -13.95 -6.79
C PRO A 285 -17.32 -13.20 -6.17
N CYS A 286 -17.05 -12.12 -5.40
CA CYS A 286 -18.06 -11.28 -4.76
C CYS A 286 -19.20 -12.12 -4.12
N GLY A 287 -18.84 -13.22 -3.47
CA GLY A 287 -19.79 -14.22 -3.01
C GLY A 287 -19.43 -14.83 -1.66
N ALA A 288 -20.12 -15.89 -1.33
CA ALA A 288 -19.94 -16.59 -0.06
C ALA A 288 -20.06 -18.11 -0.24
N VAL A 289 -19.48 -18.85 0.70
CA VAL A 289 -19.68 -20.30 0.86
C VAL A 289 -19.98 -20.60 2.33
N THR A 290 -21.02 -21.40 2.58
CA THR A 290 -21.33 -21.85 3.93
C THR A 290 -20.78 -23.25 4.13
N LEU A 291 -20.04 -23.44 5.21
CA LEU A 291 -19.49 -24.71 5.65
C LEU A 291 -20.29 -25.23 6.83
N VAL A 292 -20.53 -26.53 6.82
CA VAL A 292 -21.20 -27.25 7.92
C VAL A 292 -20.26 -28.33 8.46
N PRO A 293 -20.25 -28.60 9.79
CA PRO A 293 -19.44 -29.67 10.34
C PRO A 293 -19.89 -31.04 9.76
N TYR A 294 -18.91 -31.87 9.43
CA TYR A 294 -19.15 -33.18 8.81
C TYR A 294 -18.16 -34.23 9.34
N LYS A 295 -18.66 -35.40 9.72
CA LYS A 295 -17.79 -36.50 10.12
C LYS A 295 -17.32 -37.29 8.91
N LYS A 296 -16.04 -37.12 8.57
CA LYS A 296 -15.39 -37.84 7.50
C LYS A 296 -14.57 -39.02 8.06
N LYS A 297 -14.59 -40.16 7.39
CA LYS A 297 -13.54 -41.19 7.58
C LYS A 297 -12.23 -40.64 7.00
N ASN A 298 -11.27 -40.33 7.86
CA ASN A 298 -9.99 -39.75 7.48
C ASN A 298 -9.27 -40.56 6.41
N VAL A 299 -8.92 -39.88 5.30
CA VAL A 299 -7.80 -40.26 4.44
C VAL A 299 -6.77 -39.17 4.67
N GLU A 300 -5.69 -39.48 5.38
CA GLU A 300 -4.53 -38.59 5.51
C GLU A 300 -3.93 -38.38 4.12
N GLN A 301 -4.08 -37.19 3.60
CA GLN A 301 -3.48 -36.80 2.33
C GLN A 301 -2.65 -35.54 2.59
N LYS A 302 -1.33 -35.69 2.71
CA LYS A 302 -0.44 -34.53 2.76
C LYS A 302 -0.61 -33.73 1.47
N ALA A 303 -1.05 -32.50 1.58
CA ALA A 303 -1.24 -31.59 0.45
C ALA A 303 0.06 -30.84 0.10
N VAL A 304 0.90 -30.59 1.12
CA VAL A 304 2.23 -30.00 0.99
C VAL A 304 3.25 -30.94 1.64
N SER A 305 4.27 -31.35 0.91
CA SER A 305 5.41 -32.07 1.52
C SER A 305 6.42 -31.10 2.07
N ALA A 306 6.97 -31.41 3.24
CA ALA A 306 8.06 -30.66 3.84
C ALA A 306 9.14 -31.64 4.32
N GLU A 307 10.36 -31.48 3.82
CA GLU A 307 11.47 -32.36 4.13
C GLU A 307 12.65 -31.56 4.69
N LYS A 308 13.20 -32.02 5.83
CA LYS A 308 14.45 -31.48 6.36
C LYS A 308 15.61 -32.00 5.52
N THR A 309 16.46 -31.09 5.06
CA THR A 309 17.67 -31.38 4.29
C THR A 309 18.92 -30.99 5.11
N THR A 310 20.09 -31.32 4.62
CA THR A 310 21.38 -30.90 5.25
C THR A 310 21.50 -29.40 5.36
N ASP A 311 20.93 -28.66 4.39
CA ASP A 311 21.11 -27.21 4.22
C ASP A 311 19.90 -26.39 4.69
N GLY A 312 18.78 -27.05 5.05
CA GLY A 312 17.56 -26.39 5.47
C GLY A 312 16.31 -27.23 5.33
N ILE A 313 15.27 -26.69 4.69
CA ILE A 313 13.97 -27.33 4.51
C ILE A 313 13.51 -27.18 3.04
N ALA A 314 13.08 -28.26 2.44
CA ALA A 314 12.44 -28.26 1.12
C ALA A 314 10.92 -28.35 1.30
N LEU A 315 10.17 -27.51 0.59
CA LEU A 315 8.72 -27.52 0.53
C LEU A 315 8.27 -27.81 -0.91
N GLU A 316 7.23 -28.62 -1.04
CA GLU A 316 6.65 -28.90 -2.36
C GLU A 316 5.14 -29.11 -2.27
N ASN A 317 4.40 -28.48 -3.18
CA ASN A 317 2.99 -28.75 -3.44
C ASN A 317 2.76 -29.10 -4.92
N SER A 318 1.51 -29.12 -5.38
CA SER A 318 1.17 -29.41 -6.79
C SER A 318 1.76 -28.39 -7.78
N GLN A 319 2.03 -27.14 -7.33
CA GLN A 319 2.37 -26.00 -8.20
C GLN A 319 3.85 -25.63 -8.17
N VAL A 320 4.48 -25.68 -7.00
CA VAL A 320 5.84 -25.15 -6.79
C VAL A 320 6.70 -26.10 -5.98
N ARG A 321 8.04 -25.96 -6.16
CA ARG A 321 9.07 -26.53 -5.30
C ARG A 321 9.95 -25.41 -4.78
N VAL A 322 10.17 -25.39 -3.46
CA VAL A 322 10.88 -24.31 -2.75
C VAL A 322 11.98 -24.93 -1.89
N LYS A 323 13.16 -24.31 -1.84
CA LYS A 323 14.22 -24.65 -0.89
C LYS A 323 14.49 -23.44 0.00
N ILE A 324 14.53 -23.69 1.30
CA ILE A 324 14.77 -22.66 2.32
C ILE A 324 15.96 -23.10 3.15
N ASN A 325 16.98 -22.25 3.25
CA ASN A 325 18.19 -22.55 4.01
C ASN A 325 18.01 -22.35 5.53
N LYS A 326 19.05 -22.65 6.31
CA LYS A 326 19.05 -22.50 7.78
C LYS A 326 18.88 -21.07 8.28
N LYS A 327 19.03 -20.07 7.41
CA LYS A 327 18.80 -18.65 7.73
C LYS A 327 17.37 -18.19 7.42
N GLY A 328 16.51 -19.08 6.88
CA GLY A 328 15.17 -18.72 6.44
C GLY A 328 15.13 -18.04 5.07
N GLU A 329 16.24 -18.03 4.35
CA GLU A 329 16.33 -17.48 2.99
C GLU A 329 15.90 -18.53 1.97
N VAL A 330 15.19 -18.11 0.93
CA VAL A 330 14.73 -19.00 -0.15
C VAL A 330 15.82 -19.08 -1.21
N THR A 331 16.44 -20.24 -1.34
CA THR A 331 17.54 -20.49 -2.29
C THR A 331 17.10 -21.09 -3.61
N SER A 332 15.84 -21.51 -3.75
CA SER A 332 15.24 -21.97 -4.99
C SER A 332 13.72 -21.83 -4.89
N PHE A 333 13.10 -21.33 -5.95
CA PHE A 333 11.64 -21.23 -6.11
C PHE A 333 11.26 -21.61 -7.54
N VAL A 334 10.90 -22.86 -7.75
CA VAL A 334 10.59 -23.42 -9.09
C VAL A 334 9.09 -23.53 -9.29
N LEU A 335 8.57 -22.94 -10.36
CA LEU A 335 7.21 -23.18 -10.84
C LEU A 335 7.19 -24.47 -11.67
N LYS A 336 6.48 -25.50 -11.20
CA LYS A 336 6.51 -26.85 -11.78
C LYS A 336 5.95 -26.92 -13.21
N GLU A 337 4.92 -26.12 -13.52
CA GLU A 337 4.29 -26.07 -14.83
C GLU A 337 5.28 -25.70 -15.96
N SER A 338 6.13 -24.70 -15.71
CA SER A 338 7.11 -24.22 -16.70
C SER A 338 8.54 -24.70 -16.47
N GLY A 339 8.83 -25.28 -15.31
CA GLY A 339 10.18 -25.59 -14.86
C GLY A 339 11.04 -24.35 -14.55
N ARG A 340 10.45 -23.14 -14.55
CA ARG A 340 11.18 -21.89 -14.35
C ARG A 340 11.63 -21.75 -12.89
N GLU A 341 12.93 -21.53 -12.71
CA GLU A 341 13.52 -21.04 -11.45
C GLU A 341 13.34 -19.52 -11.38
N PHE A 342 12.82 -19.03 -10.25
CA PHE A 342 12.61 -17.61 -10.00
C PHE A 342 13.70 -16.98 -9.11
N ALA A 343 14.44 -17.77 -8.35
CA ALA A 343 15.50 -17.27 -7.52
C ALA A 343 16.78 -17.07 -8.34
N ALA A 344 17.09 -15.84 -8.72
CA ALA A 344 18.37 -15.49 -9.34
C ALA A 344 19.51 -15.50 -8.32
N ASP A 345 19.18 -15.19 -7.05
CA ASP A 345 20.01 -15.33 -5.85
C ASP A 345 19.07 -15.61 -4.67
N ALA A 346 19.57 -15.69 -3.45
CA ALA A 346 18.76 -15.93 -2.27
C ALA A 346 17.69 -14.84 -2.07
N LEU A 347 16.42 -15.26 -1.91
CA LEU A 347 15.27 -14.39 -1.66
C LEU A 347 15.00 -14.30 -0.15
N ASN A 348 14.27 -13.28 0.27
CA ASN A 348 13.96 -13.03 1.69
C ASN A 348 15.21 -12.76 2.54
N CYS A 349 16.22 -12.12 1.95
CA CYS A 349 17.45 -11.75 2.67
C CYS A 349 17.26 -10.40 3.35
N PHE A 350 17.52 -10.32 4.65
CA PHE A 350 17.50 -9.08 5.40
C PHE A 350 18.83 -8.33 5.24
N HIS A 351 18.71 -7.06 4.87
CA HIS A 351 19.82 -6.10 4.76
C HIS A 351 19.61 -4.98 5.76
N PHE A 352 20.59 -4.73 6.59
CA PHE A 352 20.53 -3.77 7.68
C PHE A 352 21.54 -2.65 7.44
N TYR A 353 21.08 -1.39 7.49
CA TYR A 353 21.90 -0.25 7.15
C TYR A 353 21.86 0.83 8.22
N LYS A 354 22.91 1.64 8.29
CA LYS A 354 22.86 2.92 8.98
C LYS A 354 22.07 3.90 8.13
N ASP A 355 21.13 4.63 8.76
CA ASP A 355 20.26 5.62 8.12
C ASP A 355 20.29 6.93 8.93
N VAL A 356 21.07 7.89 8.45
CA VAL A 356 21.24 9.21 9.07
C VAL A 356 21.21 10.24 7.94
N PRO A 357 20.03 10.63 7.49
CA PRO A 357 19.90 11.62 6.44
C PRO A 357 20.39 12.98 6.91
N ARG A 358 20.92 13.77 5.99
CA ARG A 358 21.47 15.12 6.26
C ARG A 358 20.39 16.11 6.68
N MET A 359 19.16 15.93 6.17
CA MET A 359 18.00 16.78 6.45
C MET A 359 16.75 15.91 6.49
N PHE A 360 15.70 16.38 7.17
CA PHE A 360 14.36 15.79 7.16
C PHE A 360 14.32 14.31 7.54
N ASP A 361 14.83 13.98 8.72
CA ASP A 361 15.02 12.62 9.23
C ASP A 361 13.81 11.67 9.06
N ALA A 362 12.58 12.18 9.27
CA ALA A 362 11.37 11.38 9.05
C ALA A 362 10.96 11.26 7.56
N TRP A 363 11.48 12.11 6.70
CA TRP A 363 11.10 12.21 5.30
C TRP A 363 12.08 11.51 4.37
N ASP A 364 13.38 11.70 4.57
CA ASP A 364 14.41 11.35 3.61
C ASP A 364 15.20 10.11 4.01
N ILE A 365 15.69 9.40 3.02
CA ILE A 365 16.74 8.41 3.10
C ILE A 365 17.80 8.83 2.09
N ASP A 366 18.98 9.24 2.58
CA ASP A 366 20.09 9.65 1.72
C ASP A 366 20.65 8.42 0.97
N SER A 367 21.00 8.58 -0.31
CA SER A 367 21.45 7.49 -1.18
C SER A 367 22.70 6.74 -0.68
N ASN A 368 23.54 7.42 0.11
CA ASN A 368 24.76 6.85 0.70
C ASN A 368 24.51 5.77 1.77
N TYR A 369 23.25 5.49 2.18
CA TYR A 369 22.96 4.38 3.07
C TYR A 369 23.46 3.05 2.49
N ARG A 370 23.49 2.91 1.16
CA ARG A 370 23.95 1.69 0.46
C ARG A 370 25.40 1.32 0.74
N GLU A 371 26.22 2.32 1.11
CA GLU A 371 27.64 2.16 1.47
C GLU A 371 27.83 1.92 2.97
N GLN A 372 26.73 1.87 3.75
CA GLN A 372 26.73 1.79 5.20
C GLN A 372 25.97 0.55 5.68
N GLU A 373 26.17 -0.59 5.01
CA GLU A 373 25.61 -1.86 5.42
C GLU A 373 26.22 -2.34 6.73
N LEU A 374 25.39 -2.85 7.60
CA LEU A 374 25.74 -3.40 8.92
C LEU A 374 25.54 -4.91 8.90
N GLU A 375 25.92 -5.58 10.00
CA GLU A 375 25.64 -7.00 10.14
C GLU A 375 24.16 -7.30 10.03
N GLY A 376 23.79 -8.23 9.13
CA GLY A 376 22.43 -8.66 8.90
C GLY A 376 21.85 -9.50 10.04
N ALA A 377 20.92 -10.39 9.72
CA ALA A 377 20.30 -11.27 10.72
C ALA A 377 21.31 -12.29 11.29
N PHE A 378 21.30 -12.47 12.62
CA PHE A 378 22.14 -13.42 13.34
C PHE A 378 21.33 -14.19 14.39
N ASP A 379 21.92 -15.21 15.02
CA ASP A 379 21.24 -16.14 15.95
C ASP A 379 19.95 -16.72 15.32
N VAL A 380 20.01 -17.05 14.04
CA VAL A 380 18.84 -17.51 13.29
C VAL A 380 18.55 -18.98 13.58
N CYS A 381 17.29 -19.27 13.91
CA CYS A 381 16.76 -20.62 14.08
C CYS A 381 15.58 -20.82 13.14
N THR A 382 15.62 -21.92 12.37
CA THR A 382 14.58 -22.29 11.40
C THR A 382 13.97 -23.63 11.78
N GLU A 383 12.65 -23.67 11.96
CA GLU A 383 11.90 -24.83 12.46
C GLU A 383 10.68 -25.12 11.57
N LEU A 384 10.48 -26.37 11.17
CA LEU A 384 9.23 -26.82 10.56
C LEU A 384 8.18 -27.03 11.66
N VAL A 385 7.08 -26.28 11.59
CA VAL A 385 6.01 -26.28 12.61
C VAL A 385 4.80 -27.08 12.15
N VAL A 386 4.43 -26.98 10.88
CA VAL A 386 3.30 -27.69 10.26
C VAL A 386 3.71 -28.26 8.92
N ASP A 387 3.23 -29.46 8.61
CA ASP A 387 3.33 -30.07 7.28
C ASP A 387 2.02 -30.84 6.98
N GLY A 388 1.16 -30.27 6.18
CA GLY A 388 -0.17 -30.82 5.90
C GLY A 388 -0.90 -30.06 4.82
N ILE A 389 -2.04 -29.45 5.19
CA ILE A 389 -2.81 -28.57 4.28
C ILE A 389 -2.00 -27.33 3.86
N GLU A 390 -1.16 -26.90 4.75
CA GLU A 390 -0.09 -25.93 4.51
C GLU A 390 1.20 -26.44 5.15
N ALA A 391 2.36 -26.06 4.63
CA ALA A 391 3.61 -26.17 5.35
C ALA A 391 3.95 -24.81 5.97
N VAL A 392 4.32 -24.80 7.24
CA VAL A 392 4.69 -23.59 7.98
C VAL A 392 6.07 -23.76 8.58
N ILE A 393 6.98 -22.89 8.18
CA ILE A 393 8.31 -22.78 8.76
C ILE A 393 8.32 -21.54 9.65
N LYS A 394 8.75 -21.70 10.90
CA LYS A 394 9.01 -20.60 11.81
C LYS A 394 10.50 -20.27 11.78
N VAL A 395 10.81 -19.01 11.54
CA VAL A 395 12.15 -18.46 11.61
C VAL A 395 12.20 -17.42 12.72
N THR A 396 13.18 -17.53 13.61
CA THR A 396 13.43 -16.54 14.66
C THR A 396 14.88 -16.09 14.57
N GLY A 397 15.14 -14.83 14.89
CA GLY A 397 16.52 -14.31 14.87
C GLY A 397 16.58 -12.90 15.44
N LYS A 398 17.76 -12.30 15.34
CA LYS A 398 18.07 -10.94 15.78
C LYS A 398 18.62 -10.12 14.64
N ILE A 399 18.36 -8.81 14.67
CA ILE A 399 18.95 -7.79 13.78
C ILE A 399 19.30 -6.60 14.68
N GLY A 400 20.59 -6.32 14.87
CA GLY A 400 21.03 -5.34 15.87
C GLY A 400 20.54 -5.71 17.28
N ASN A 401 19.82 -4.82 17.96
CA ASN A 401 19.19 -5.05 19.27
C ASN A 401 17.74 -5.56 19.16
N SER A 402 17.24 -5.70 17.95
CA SER A 402 15.86 -6.09 17.64
C SER A 402 15.75 -7.59 17.47
N SER A 403 14.59 -8.16 17.77
CA SER A 403 14.29 -9.57 17.50
C SER A 403 13.16 -9.67 16.47
N TYR A 404 13.17 -10.77 15.70
CA TYR A 404 12.09 -11.04 14.77
C TYR A 404 11.59 -12.48 14.84
N THR A 405 10.35 -12.65 14.48
CA THR A 405 9.73 -13.95 14.18
C THR A 405 9.07 -13.84 12.81
N GLN A 406 9.36 -14.81 11.94
CA GLN A 406 8.78 -14.90 10.63
C GLN A 406 8.15 -16.29 10.45
N TYR A 407 6.93 -16.34 9.92
CA TYR A 407 6.30 -17.56 9.47
C TYR A 407 6.31 -17.57 7.94
N ILE A 408 7.00 -18.56 7.36
CA ILE A 408 7.01 -18.80 5.93
C ILE A 408 5.99 -19.91 5.64
N ARG A 409 5.00 -19.63 4.78
CA ARG A 409 3.86 -20.51 4.54
C ARG A 409 3.75 -20.87 3.07
N LEU A 410 3.60 -22.15 2.81
CA LEU A 410 3.21 -22.68 1.51
C LEU A 410 1.90 -23.46 1.67
N ALA A 411 0.81 -22.97 1.09
CA ALA A 411 -0.49 -23.64 1.15
C ALA A 411 -0.67 -24.65 0.01
N LYS A 412 -1.60 -25.56 0.21
CA LYS A 412 -2.09 -26.50 -0.82
C LYS A 412 -2.38 -25.74 -2.13
N ASP A 413 -1.92 -26.27 -3.25
CA ASP A 413 -2.18 -25.75 -4.60
C ASP A 413 -1.85 -24.26 -4.83
N SER A 414 -1.17 -23.61 -3.88
CA SER A 414 -0.74 -22.21 -4.01
C SER A 414 0.50 -22.07 -4.86
N ARG A 415 0.55 -21.04 -5.71
CA ARG A 415 1.77 -20.60 -6.42
C ARG A 415 2.53 -19.55 -5.61
N ARG A 416 2.05 -19.17 -4.41
CA ARG A 416 2.65 -18.13 -3.56
C ARG A 416 3.30 -18.75 -2.35
N LEU A 417 4.46 -18.22 -2.00
CA LEU A 417 5.08 -18.37 -0.69
C LEU A 417 4.76 -17.09 0.09
N GLU A 418 4.24 -17.24 1.31
CA GLU A 418 3.82 -16.11 2.14
C GLU A 418 4.81 -15.94 3.30
N PHE A 419 5.16 -14.68 3.60
CA PHE A 419 6.05 -14.31 4.70
C PHE A 419 5.30 -13.42 5.68
N ASP A 420 5.00 -13.93 6.86
CA ASP A 420 4.40 -13.16 7.95
C ASP A 420 5.48 -12.85 8.99
N THR A 421 5.93 -11.59 8.99
CA THR A 421 7.08 -11.16 9.77
C THR A 421 6.69 -10.16 10.84
N THR A 422 7.00 -10.49 12.08
CA THR A 422 6.88 -9.59 13.23
C THR A 422 8.25 -9.24 13.74
N ILE A 423 8.53 -7.95 13.91
CA ILE A 423 9.81 -7.41 14.40
C ILE A 423 9.54 -6.57 15.66
N ASP A 424 10.22 -6.90 16.76
CA ASP A 424 10.30 -6.05 17.95
C ASP A 424 11.44 -5.04 17.74
N TRP A 425 11.10 -3.95 17.05
CA TRP A 425 12.08 -2.96 16.57
C TRP A 425 12.57 -2.06 17.69
N LYS A 426 13.90 -2.04 17.92
CA LYS A 426 14.57 -1.26 18.97
C LYS A 426 15.70 -0.37 18.46
N GLU A 427 15.72 -0.14 17.16
CA GLU A 427 16.81 0.58 16.52
C GLU A 427 16.47 2.05 16.29
N LEU A 428 17.48 2.90 16.40
CA LEU A 428 17.44 4.31 16.01
C LEU A 428 18.39 4.53 14.84
N HIS A 429 17.98 5.35 13.87
CA HIS A 429 18.77 5.67 12.68
C HIS A 429 19.25 4.41 11.94
N ARG A 430 18.32 3.50 11.70
CA ARG A 430 18.56 2.25 10.98
C ARG A 430 17.48 1.99 9.93
N LEU A 431 17.89 1.42 8.82
CA LEU A 431 17.03 0.98 7.74
C LEU A 431 17.15 -0.53 7.57
N LEU A 432 16.03 -1.23 7.64
CA LEU A 432 15.92 -2.63 7.32
C LEU A 432 15.25 -2.81 5.96
N LYS A 433 15.87 -3.60 5.11
CA LYS A 433 15.34 -3.97 3.80
C LYS A 433 15.32 -5.48 3.63
N THR A 434 14.47 -5.96 2.74
CA THR A 434 14.42 -7.36 2.32
C THR A 434 14.58 -7.43 0.81
N SER A 435 15.46 -8.32 0.34
CA SER A 435 15.68 -8.52 -1.11
C SER A 435 15.02 -9.78 -1.64
N PHE A 436 14.54 -9.69 -2.88
CA PHE A 436 13.97 -10.80 -3.67
C PHE A 436 14.52 -10.69 -5.11
N PRO A 437 15.76 -11.10 -5.36
CA PRO A 437 16.36 -11.08 -6.71
C PRO A 437 15.75 -12.19 -7.58
N VAL A 438 14.96 -11.78 -8.60
CA VAL A 438 14.22 -12.66 -9.54
C VAL A 438 14.65 -12.45 -10.97
#